data_d7d90720e232c0df7dc83e6cffce48a5
#
_entry.id   d7d90720e232c0df7dc83e6cffce48a5
#
_cell.length_a   1.000
_cell.length_b   1.000
_cell.length_c   1.000
_cell.angle_alpha   90.00
_cell.angle_beta   90.00
_cell.angle_gamma   90.00
#
_symmetry.space_group_name_H-M   'P 1'
#
loop_
_entity.id
_entity.type
_entity.pdbx_description
1 polymer ?
#
loop_
_entity_poly.entity_id
_entity_poly.type
_entity_poly.pdbx_seq_one_letter_code
_entity_poly.pdbx_strand_id
1 'polypeptide(L)'
;MKTINAAVIGWGFMGRVHTLALRGIPLYYPHADLKINLKCICTRRAEVAQQAMEICGFERCTTDYRELLAMNDIDVVSICTPNSLHEEMAIEALRAGKHVCIDKPLADTAESAMRIAAAAQNASTYTHVLYHNRSFPAIRRAKQLIEEGRIGDVIEFSARYLHAGSVDPEKRAGWKMRGEGGAMKDMGSHILDLCTYLIGYPARGICKTRRLYDQRPTADGATRDLGDDQAIMMLEMPNGALGTLETSKIATGTVDELYLEIRGTRGALRWSLMEPHYLEYYDRTAQNTPIGGLRGWTRIQTVGHFDCPNGDPILVNNAVGFERGHIQSYYDFLQCIAENRPSECDAAAAARLQCLIDRLLDSDRSGTWQSM
;
A
#
# COMPACT_ATOMS: atom_id res chain seq x y z
N MET A 1 9.66 -7.84 -26.83
CA MET A 1 9.50 -8.32 -25.42
C MET A 1 10.68 -7.83 -24.60
N LYS A 2 10.42 -6.95 -23.62
CA LYS A 2 11.45 -6.42 -22.71
C LYS A 2 11.68 -7.46 -21.60
N THR A 3 12.93 -7.84 -21.39
CA THR A 3 13.28 -8.73 -20.28
C THR A 3 13.55 -7.88 -19.03
N ILE A 4 12.94 -8.24 -17.90
CA ILE A 4 13.13 -7.64 -16.58
C ILE A 4 13.71 -8.73 -15.66
N ASN A 5 14.87 -8.48 -15.14
CA ASN A 5 15.56 -9.36 -14.20
C ASN A 5 15.30 -8.84 -12.77
N ALA A 6 14.50 -9.55 -12.01
CA ALA A 6 14.07 -9.13 -10.69
C ALA A 6 14.79 -9.90 -9.58
N ALA A 7 15.05 -9.20 -8.49
CA ALA A 7 15.56 -9.79 -7.25
C ALA A 7 14.70 -9.35 -6.05
N VAL A 8 14.70 -10.15 -4.98
CA VAL A 8 13.92 -9.89 -3.77
C VAL A 8 14.82 -9.91 -2.54
N ILE A 9 14.73 -8.90 -1.68
CA ILE A 9 15.41 -8.81 -0.39
C ILE A 9 14.36 -8.96 0.71
N GLY A 10 14.46 -10.04 1.50
CA GLY A 10 13.50 -10.41 2.53
C GLY A 10 12.55 -11.53 2.07
N TRP A 11 12.39 -12.56 2.91
CA TRP A 11 11.53 -13.72 2.65
C TRP A 11 10.50 -13.93 3.76
N GLY A 12 9.92 -12.82 4.25
CA GLY A 12 8.76 -12.83 5.12
C GLY A 12 7.46 -13.02 4.33
N PHE A 13 6.31 -12.72 4.93
CA PHE A 13 5.02 -12.75 4.26
C PHE A 13 5.04 -11.90 2.98
N MET A 14 5.48 -10.62 3.08
CA MET A 14 5.50 -9.72 1.92
C MET A 14 6.52 -10.13 0.85
N GLY A 15 7.68 -10.64 1.20
CA GLY A 15 8.63 -11.15 0.20
C GLY A 15 8.04 -12.28 -0.66
N ARG A 16 7.21 -13.13 -0.06
CA ARG A 16 6.46 -14.18 -0.79
C ARG A 16 5.38 -13.57 -1.69
N VAL A 17 4.65 -12.56 -1.20
CA VAL A 17 3.61 -11.85 -1.97
C VAL A 17 4.22 -11.10 -3.16
N HIS A 18 5.35 -10.39 -2.98
CA HIS A 18 6.06 -9.75 -4.08
C HIS A 18 6.58 -10.75 -5.12
N THR A 19 7.11 -11.89 -4.67
CA THR A 19 7.54 -12.97 -5.58
C THR A 19 6.36 -13.57 -6.34
N LEU A 20 5.22 -13.79 -5.66
CA LEU A 20 3.98 -14.23 -6.32
C LEU A 20 3.52 -13.21 -7.36
N ALA A 21 3.57 -11.92 -7.04
CA ALA A 21 3.19 -10.86 -7.99
C ALA A 21 4.06 -10.89 -9.25
N LEU A 22 5.39 -10.96 -9.10
CA LEU A 22 6.33 -11.06 -10.22
C LEU A 22 6.06 -12.30 -11.09
N ARG A 23 5.83 -13.46 -10.47
CA ARG A 23 5.50 -14.70 -11.19
C ARG A 23 4.11 -14.71 -11.81
N GLY A 24 3.17 -13.99 -11.20
CA GLY A 24 1.80 -13.89 -11.67
C GLY A 24 1.65 -13.02 -12.93
N ILE A 25 2.48 -12.00 -13.11
CA ILE A 25 2.36 -11.06 -14.23
C ILE A 25 2.28 -11.77 -15.59
N PRO A 26 3.20 -12.67 -15.98
CA PRO A 26 3.10 -13.33 -17.28
C PRO A 26 1.87 -14.21 -17.45
N LEU A 27 1.29 -14.68 -16.34
CA LEU A 27 0.09 -15.52 -16.34
C LEU A 27 -1.18 -14.70 -16.47
N TYR A 28 -1.24 -13.52 -15.86
CA TYR A 28 -2.40 -12.62 -15.90
C TYR A 28 -2.40 -11.69 -17.11
N TYR A 29 -1.21 -11.36 -17.65
CA TYR A 29 -1.01 -10.43 -18.75
C TYR A 29 -0.21 -11.09 -19.87
N PRO A 30 -0.78 -12.10 -20.58
CA PRO A 30 -0.05 -12.87 -21.60
C PRO A 30 0.38 -12.02 -22.80
N HIS A 31 -0.29 -10.87 -23.01
CA HIS A 31 0.03 -9.90 -24.07
C HIS A 31 0.94 -8.77 -23.61
N ALA A 32 1.33 -8.76 -22.32
CA ALA A 32 2.36 -7.85 -21.85
C ALA A 32 3.68 -8.19 -22.58
N ASP A 33 4.30 -7.19 -23.19
CA ASP A 33 5.59 -7.39 -23.86
C ASP A 33 6.74 -7.43 -22.83
N LEU A 34 6.53 -8.21 -21.76
CA LEU A 34 7.42 -8.35 -20.61
C LEU A 34 7.75 -9.81 -20.34
N LYS A 35 9.04 -10.11 -20.23
CA LYS A 35 9.56 -11.35 -19.67
C LYS A 35 10.20 -11.08 -18.33
N ILE A 36 9.79 -11.79 -17.28
CA ILE A 36 10.31 -11.61 -15.92
C ILE A 36 11.17 -12.82 -15.55
N ASN A 37 12.42 -12.58 -15.22
CA ASN A 37 13.33 -13.58 -14.67
C ASN A 37 13.57 -13.30 -13.18
N LEU A 38 13.42 -14.30 -12.32
CA LEU A 38 13.76 -14.22 -10.92
C LEU A 38 15.25 -14.56 -10.73
N LYS A 39 16.09 -13.53 -10.58
CA LYS A 39 17.55 -13.66 -10.56
C LYS A 39 18.11 -14.06 -9.20
N CYS A 40 17.72 -13.37 -8.15
CA CYS A 40 18.30 -13.59 -6.84
C CYS A 40 17.31 -13.35 -5.71
N ILE A 41 17.38 -14.20 -4.69
CA ILE A 41 16.69 -14.00 -3.40
C ILE A 41 17.73 -13.79 -2.29
N CYS A 42 17.55 -12.74 -1.49
CA CYS A 42 18.38 -12.46 -0.34
C CYS A 42 17.57 -12.56 0.96
N THR A 43 18.09 -13.31 1.94
CA THR A 43 17.53 -13.36 3.29
C THR A 43 18.62 -13.75 4.30
N ARG A 44 18.51 -13.31 5.54
CA ARG A 44 19.52 -13.45 6.59
C ARG A 44 19.98 -14.89 6.91
N ARG A 45 19.17 -15.91 6.60
CA ARG A 45 19.45 -17.31 6.88
C ARG A 45 19.68 -18.08 5.60
N ALA A 46 20.85 -18.71 5.44
CA ALA A 46 21.25 -19.41 4.22
C ALA A 46 20.27 -20.52 3.84
N GLU A 47 19.79 -21.30 4.82
CA GLU A 47 18.85 -22.40 4.57
C GLU A 47 17.51 -21.87 4.03
N VAL A 48 17.06 -20.70 4.53
CA VAL A 48 15.83 -20.06 4.06
C VAL A 48 16.01 -19.47 2.68
N ALA A 49 17.19 -18.90 2.38
CA ALA A 49 17.50 -18.38 1.04
C ALA A 49 17.52 -19.52 0.01
N GLN A 50 18.18 -20.63 0.34
CA GLN A 50 18.23 -21.82 -0.51
C GLN A 50 16.83 -22.40 -0.76
N GLN A 51 16.03 -22.58 0.30
CA GLN A 51 14.67 -23.09 0.19
C GLN A 51 13.78 -22.16 -0.68
N ALA A 52 13.90 -20.84 -0.49
CA ALA A 52 13.15 -19.87 -1.29
C ALA A 52 13.55 -19.91 -2.77
N MET A 53 14.84 -20.05 -3.05
CA MET A 53 15.38 -20.22 -4.40
C MET A 53 14.77 -21.44 -5.09
N GLU A 54 14.78 -22.60 -4.44
CA GLU A 54 14.26 -23.86 -4.99
C GLU A 54 12.75 -23.80 -5.24
N ILE A 55 11.98 -23.32 -4.26
CA ILE A 55 10.49 -23.25 -4.36
C ILE A 55 10.05 -22.26 -5.44
N CYS A 56 10.73 -21.13 -5.55
CA CYS A 56 10.30 -20.06 -6.44
C CYS A 56 11.07 -19.97 -7.76
N GLY A 57 12.11 -20.79 -7.94
CA GLY A 57 12.90 -20.81 -9.18
C GLY A 57 13.73 -19.54 -9.37
N PHE A 58 14.27 -18.97 -8.29
CA PHE A 58 15.33 -17.98 -8.40
C PHE A 58 16.61 -18.66 -8.92
N GLU A 59 17.37 -17.96 -9.76
CA GLU A 59 18.62 -18.51 -10.29
C GLU A 59 19.72 -18.59 -9.23
N ARG A 60 19.69 -17.68 -8.23
CA ARG A 60 20.71 -17.56 -7.18
C ARG A 60 20.06 -17.19 -5.85
N CYS A 61 20.80 -17.43 -4.77
CA CYS A 61 20.46 -16.92 -3.45
C CYS A 61 21.72 -16.42 -2.73
N THR A 62 21.52 -15.48 -1.80
CA THR A 62 22.59 -14.93 -0.95
C THR A 62 22.06 -14.55 0.43
N THR A 63 22.95 -14.35 1.40
CA THR A 63 22.63 -13.78 2.72
C THR A 63 23.08 -12.32 2.86
N ASP A 64 23.79 -11.78 1.88
CA ASP A 64 24.23 -10.38 1.82
C ASP A 64 23.55 -9.67 0.64
N TYR A 65 22.72 -8.67 0.94
CA TYR A 65 22.03 -7.90 -0.10
C TYR A 65 22.99 -7.06 -0.96
N ARG A 66 24.20 -6.73 -0.47
CA ARG A 66 25.20 -6.00 -1.24
C ARG A 66 25.78 -6.84 -2.36
N GLU A 67 25.95 -8.16 -2.14
CA GLU A 67 26.32 -9.08 -3.21
C GLU A 67 25.24 -9.10 -4.31
N LEU A 68 23.94 -9.09 -3.91
CA LEU A 68 22.82 -9.01 -4.85
C LEU A 68 22.87 -7.70 -5.65
N LEU A 69 23.08 -6.56 -5.00
CA LEU A 69 23.17 -5.25 -5.65
C LEU A 69 24.33 -5.13 -6.61
N ALA A 70 25.45 -5.82 -6.35
CA ALA A 70 26.63 -5.84 -7.23
C ALA A 70 26.43 -6.66 -8.52
N MET A 71 25.33 -7.43 -8.64
CA MET A 71 25.04 -8.23 -9.85
C MET A 71 24.55 -7.31 -10.97
N ASN A 72 25.32 -7.25 -12.07
CA ASN A 72 25.00 -6.39 -13.22
C ASN A 72 23.76 -6.85 -14.00
N ASP A 73 23.37 -8.11 -13.87
CA ASP A 73 22.23 -8.72 -14.56
C ASP A 73 20.91 -8.62 -13.78
N ILE A 74 20.81 -7.72 -12.79
CA ILE A 74 19.59 -7.40 -12.06
C ILE A 74 19.13 -6.00 -12.44
N ASP A 75 17.87 -5.85 -12.84
CA ASP A 75 17.24 -4.58 -13.22
C ASP A 75 16.41 -3.99 -12.09
N VAL A 76 15.63 -4.84 -11.40
CA VAL A 76 14.66 -4.45 -10.36
C VAL A 76 14.94 -5.18 -9.06
N VAL A 77 14.96 -4.44 -7.97
CA VAL A 77 15.09 -4.99 -6.61
C VAL A 77 13.81 -4.71 -5.82
N SER A 78 13.26 -5.77 -5.23
CA SER A 78 12.12 -5.70 -4.32
C SER A 78 12.60 -5.76 -2.88
N ILE A 79 12.30 -4.75 -2.06
CA ILE A 79 12.68 -4.65 -0.65
C ILE A 79 11.47 -4.96 0.23
N CYS A 80 11.53 -6.08 0.95
CA CYS A 80 10.47 -6.64 1.80
C CYS A 80 10.98 -6.93 3.22
N THR A 81 11.84 -6.08 3.72
CA THR A 81 12.45 -6.15 5.05
C THR A 81 11.63 -5.38 6.10
N PRO A 82 12.00 -5.39 7.38
CA PRO A 82 11.46 -4.42 8.35
C PRO A 82 11.75 -2.97 7.92
N ASN A 83 10.81 -2.06 8.20
CA ASN A 83 10.83 -0.66 7.73
C ASN A 83 12.14 0.09 8.05
N SER A 84 12.75 -0.19 9.22
CA SER A 84 14.01 0.42 9.65
C SER A 84 15.22 0.08 8.75
N LEU A 85 15.09 -0.91 7.88
CA LEU A 85 16.14 -1.31 6.93
C LEU A 85 15.90 -0.76 5.52
N HIS A 86 14.73 -0.17 5.27
CA HIS A 86 14.36 0.30 3.93
C HIS A 86 15.27 1.41 3.44
N GLU A 87 15.65 2.37 4.31
CA GLU A 87 16.47 3.51 3.92
C GLU A 87 17.81 3.08 3.34
N GLU A 88 18.59 2.33 4.12
CA GLU A 88 19.93 1.89 3.69
C GLU A 88 19.85 1.09 2.39
N MET A 89 18.97 0.08 2.35
CA MET A 89 18.85 -0.81 1.22
C MET A 89 18.34 -0.12 -0.04
N ALA A 90 17.37 0.81 0.09
CA ALA A 90 16.83 1.53 -1.05
C ALA A 90 17.87 2.51 -1.64
N ILE A 91 18.57 3.25 -0.79
CA ILE A 91 19.60 4.20 -1.23
C ILE A 91 20.76 3.46 -1.91
N GLU A 92 21.24 2.34 -1.34
CA GLU A 92 22.29 1.54 -1.95
C GLU A 92 21.83 0.91 -3.28
N ALA A 93 20.60 0.42 -3.38
CA ALA A 93 20.04 -0.12 -4.63
C ALA A 93 19.96 0.95 -5.73
N LEU A 94 19.48 2.17 -5.40
CA LEU A 94 19.44 3.30 -6.33
C LEU A 94 20.83 3.70 -6.82
N ARG A 95 21.82 3.75 -5.91
CA ARG A 95 23.23 4.01 -6.25
C ARG A 95 23.84 2.94 -7.14
N ALA A 96 23.40 1.69 -6.98
CA ALA A 96 23.79 0.57 -7.84
C ALA A 96 23.05 0.57 -9.19
N GLY A 97 22.23 1.60 -9.50
CA GLY A 97 21.51 1.72 -10.76
C GLY A 97 20.34 0.75 -10.88
N LYS A 98 19.74 0.29 -9.77
CA LYS A 98 18.59 -0.61 -9.79
C LYS A 98 17.28 0.17 -9.67
N HIS A 99 16.25 -0.26 -10.40
CA HIS A 99 14.87 0.13 -10.10
C HIS A 99 14.45 -0.52 -8.78
N VAL A 100 13.69 0.20 -7.93
CA VAL A 100 13.40 -0.27 -6.57
C VAL A 100 11.90 -0.30 -6.30
N CYS A 101 11.39 -1.49 -5.97
CA CYS A 101 10.05 -1.66 -5.40
C CYS A 101 10.17 -1.90 -3.89
N ILE A 102 9.51 -1.09 -3.08
CA ILE A 102 9.61 -1.13 -1.62
C ILE A 102 8.24 -1.53 -1.05
N ASP A 103 8.22 -2.46 -0.09
CA ASP A 103 7.01 -2.70 0.70
C ASP A 103 6.64 -1.45 1.52
N LYS A 104 5.37 -1.24 1.75
CA LYS A 104 4.86 -0.12 2.55
C LYS A 104 5.07 -0.36 4.07
N PRO A 105 5.16 0.70 4.87
CA PRO A 105 5.42 2.09 4.50
C PRO A 105 6.83 2.27 3.96
N LEU A 106 7.10 3.39 3.30
CA LEU A 106 8.40 3.66 2.67
C LEU A 106 9.57 3.54 3.64
N ALA A 107 9.40 4.02 4.87
CA ALA A 107 10.39 3.95 5.94
C ALA A 107 9.70 3.94 7.32
N ASP A 108 10.48 3.88 8.37
CA ASP A 108 10.02 3.96 9.76
C ASP A 108 9.78 5.41 10.22
N THR A 109 10.45 6.40 9.64
CA THR A 109 10.29 7.82 9.96
C THR A 109 10.18 8.69 8.69
N ALA A 110 9.63 9.91 8.86
CA ALA A 110 9.57 10.89 7.79
C ALA A 110 10.96 11.30 7.30
N GLU A 111 11.93 11.45 8.19
CA GLU A 111 13.31 11.82 7.84
C GLU A 111 13.95 10.74 6.96
N SER A 112 13.79 9.47 7.32
CA SER A 112 14.28 8.34 6.53
C SER A 112 13.59 8.30 5.15
N ALA A 113 12.28 8.49 5.11
CA ALA A 113 11.51 8.53 3.87
C ALA A 113 11.97 9.68 2.95
N MET A 114 12.23 10.87 3.51
CA MET A 114 12.73 12.02 2.75
C MET A 114 14.14 11.77 2.19
N ARG A 115 15.02 11.05 2.92
CA ARG A 115 16.35 10.68 2.40
C ARG A 115 16.24 9.69 1.24
N ILE A 116 15.32 8.71 1.31
CA ILE A 116 15.04 7.81 0.18
C ILE A 116 14.53 8.60 -1.03
N ALA A 117 13.57 9.51 -0.82
CA ALA A 117 13.01 10.34 -1.89
C ALA A 117 14.07 11.22 -2.56
N ALA A 118 14.96 11.83 -1.77
CA ALA A 118 16.08 12.62 -2.29
C ALA A 118 17.07 11.77 -3.11
N ALA A 119 17.37 10.55 -2.66
CA ALA A 119 18.19 9.62 -3.42
C ALA A 119 17.53 9.20 -4.73
N ALA A 120 16.20 8.94 -4.71
CA ALA A 120 15.43 8.58 -5.89
C ALA A 120 15.37 9.72 -6.93
N GLN A 121 15.25 10.97 -6.48
CA GLN A 121 15.27 12.14 -7.36
C GLN A 121 16.59 12.29 -8.13
N ASN A 122 17.69 11.87 -7.55
CA ASN A 122 19.04 11.93 -8.15
C ASN A 122 19.43 10.65 -8.92
N ALA A 123 18.58 9.62 -8.91
CA ALA A 123 18.82 8.37 -9.62
C ALA A 123 18.28 8.42 -11.06
N SER A 124 18.89 7.64 -11.95
CA SER A 124 18.38 7.42 -13.32
C SER A 124 17.33 6.31 -13.39
N THR A 125 16.98 5.72 -12.25
CA THR A 125 16.07 4.60 -12.11
C THR A 125 14.81 5.00 -11.36
N TYR A 126 13.77 4.17 -11.44
CA TYR A 126 12.46 4.46 -10.86
C TYR A 126 12.23 3.70 -9.56
N THR A 127 11.44 4.32 -8.67
CA THR A 127 10.96 3.72 -7.43
C THR A 127 9.46 3.48 -7.48
N HIS A 128 9.00 2.51 -6.70
CA HIS A 128 7.59 2.25 -6.43
C HIS A 128 7.40 1.77 -5.00
N VAL A 129 6.41 2.30 -4.30
CA VAL A 129 6.01 1.82 -2.98
C VAL A 129 4.68 1.10 -3.10
N LEU A 130 4.62 -0.14 -2.63
CA LEU A 130 3.53 -1.06 -2.97
C LEU A 130 2.27 -0.81 -2.12
N TYR A 131 1.58 0.30 -2.38
CA TYR A 131 0.23 0.58 -1.88
C TYR A 131 -0.82 -0.05 -2.80
N HIS A 132 -0.90 -1.37 -2.77
CA HIS A 132 -1.67 -2.20 -3.71
C HIS A 132 -3.18 -1.92 -3.75
N ASN A 133 -3.74 -1.30 -2.70
CA ASN A 133 -5.17 -0.98 -2.67
C ASN A 133 -5.57 0.04 -3.76
N ARG A 134 -4.66 0.91 -4.22
CA ARG A 134 -4.91 1.79 -5.38
C ARG A 134 -5.20 1.03 -6.67
N SER A 135 -4.71 -0.21 -6.76
CA SER A 135 -4.76 -1.02 -7.98
C SER A 135 -6.07 -1.79 -8.15
N PHE A 136 -6.96 -1.77 -7.17
CA PHE A 136 -8.29 -2.36 -7.35
C PHE A 136 -9.12 -1.56 -8.37
N PRO A 137 -9.77 -2.23 -9.34
CA PRO A 137 -10.58 -1.56 -10.36
C PRO A 137 -11.66 -0.64 -9.79
N ALA A 138 -12.27 -1.01 -8.65
CA ALA A 138 -13.24 -0.18 -7.95
C ALA A 138 -12.63 1.15 -7.47
N ILE A 139 -11.41 1.14 -6.94
CA ILE A 139 -10.69 2.34 -6.50
C ILE A 139 -10.30 3.21 -7.71
N ARG A 140 -9.83 2.61 -8.80
CA ARG A 140 -9.55 3.33 -10.05
C ARG A 140 -10.81 3.97 -10.62
N ARG A 141 -11.95 3.24 -10.62
CA ARG A 141 -13.23 3.83 -11.06
C ARG A 141 -13.70 4.94 -10.11
N ALA A 142 -13.50 4.81 -8.81
CA ALA A 142 -13.79 5.88 -7.86
C ALA A 142 -12.98 7.14 -8.19
N LYS A 143 -11.69 7.01 -8.47
CA LYS A 143 -10.80 8.11 -8.89
C LYS A 143 -11.33 8.81 -10.14
N GLN A 144 -11.68 8.04 -11.19
CA GLN A 144 -12.25 8.57 -12.42
C GLN A 144 -13.55 9.34 -12.17
N LEU A 145 -14.48 8.80 -11.37
CA LEU A 145 -15.76 9.47 -11.06
C LEU A 145 -15.55 10.79 -10.31
N ILE A 146 -14.53 10.86 -9.43
CA ILE A 146 -14.16 12.10 -8.74
C ILE A 146 -13.60 13.11 -9.75
N GLU A 147 -12.67 12.70 -10.61
CA GLU A 147 -12.06 13.55 -11.64
C GLU A 147 -13.06 14.02 -12.71
N GLU A 148 -14.04 13.18 -13.06
CA GLU A 148 -15.18 13.54 -13.91
C GLU A 148 -16.16 14.54 -13.23
N GLY A 149 -15.92 14.90 -11.95
CA GLY A 149 -16.80 15.79 -11.18
C GLY A 149 -18.16 15.18 -10.83
N ARG A 150 -18.30 13.84 -10.88
CA ARG A 150 -19.57 13.15 -10.66
C ARG A 150 -20.09 13.29 -9.23
N ILE A 151 -19.21 13.44 -8.25
CA ILE A 151 -19.60 13.68 -6.86
C ILE A 151 -19.63 15.18 -6.49
N GLY A 152 -19.13 16.07 -7.35
CA GLY A 152 -18.95 17.48 -7.04
C GLY A 152 -17.86 17.74 -6.02
N ASP A 153 -17.95 18.84 -5.27
CA ASP A 153 -17.01 19.17 -4.21
C ASP A 153 -17.17 18.21 -3.03
N VAL A 154 -16.07 17.64 -2.57
CA VAL A 154 -16.08 16.79 -1.36
C VAL A 154 -16.45 17.61 -0.14
N ILE A 155 -17.40 17.13 0.66
CA ILE A 155 -17.91 17.78 1.86
C ILE A 155 -17.61 16.98 3.13
N GLU A 156 -17.55 15.66 3.01
CA GLU A 156 -17.20 14.79 4.14
C GLU A 156 -16.63 13.45 3.62
N PHE A 157 -15.82 12.78 4.42
CA PHE A 157 -15.32 11.44 4.10
C PHE A 157 -15.04 10.63 5.36
N SER A 158 -15.07 9.31 5.23
CA SER A 158 -14.67 8.42 6.31
C SER A 158 -13.94 7.20 5.75
N ALA A 159 -12.96 6.70 6.51
CA ALA A 159 -12.28 5.46 6.19
C ALA A 159 -11.93 4.68 7.45
N ARG A 160 -11.94 3.36 7.35
CA ARG A 160 -11.47 2.50 8.44
C ARG A 160 -10.71 1.29 7.89
N TYR A 161 -9.73 0.84 8.66
CA TYR A 161 -9.05 -0.41 8.40
C TYR A 161 -8.89 -1.19 9.70
N LEU A 162 -9.63 -2.28 9.82
CA LEU A 162 -9.85 -2.97 11.08
C LEU A 162 -9.47 -4.44 10.98
N HIS A 163 -8.67 -4.89 11.95
CA HIS A 163 -8.31 -6.28 12.20
C HIS A 163 -8.51 -6.62 13.68
N ALA A 164 -8.66 -7.90 14.00
CA ALA A 164 -8.74 -8.41 15.38
C ALA A 164 -7.47 -9.16 15.82
N GLY A 165 -6.44 -9.19 14.99
CA GLY A 165 -5.30 -10.08 15.20
C GLY A 165 -4.39 -9.77 16.39
N SER A 166 -4.62 -8.67 17.15
CA SER A 166 -3.81 -8.29 18.32
C SER A 166 -4.60 -8.29 19.64
N VAL A 167 -5.80 -8.86 19.64
CA VAL A 167 -6.64 -8.95 20.86
C VAL A 167 -6.07 -9.96 21.86
N ASP A 168 -5.45 -11.05 21.41
CA ASP A 168 -4.85 -12.05 22.27
C ASP A 168 -3.62 -11.50 23.01
N PRO A 169 -3.60 -11.47 24.37
CA PRO A 169 -2.46 -11.01 25.15
C PRO A 169 -1.22 -11.89 24.99
N GLU A 170 -1.41 -13.18 24.69
CA GLU A 170 -0.33 -14.16 24.52
C GLU A 170 0.30 -14.09 23.12
N LYS A 171 -0.25 -13.29 22.21
CA LYS A 171 0.34 -13.11 20.89
C LYS A 171 1.72 -12.47 21.01
N ARG A 172 2.73 -13.18 20.49
CA ARG A 172 4.11 -12.68 20.48
C ARG A 172 4.26 -11.41 19.67
N ALA A 173 4.93 -10.42 20.24
CA ALA A 173 5.24 -9.16 19.58
C ALA A 173 6.29 -9.37 18.49
N GLY A 174 5.84 -9.38 17.23
CA GLY A 174 6.70 -9.26 16.06
C GLY A 174 7.13 -7.80 15.82
N TRP A 175 7.98 -7.57 14.83
CA TRP A 175 8.51 -6.23 14.51
C TRP A 175 7.42 -5.19 14.20
N LYS A 176 6.31 -5.59 13.55
CA LYS A 176 5.14 -4.72 13.28
C LYS A 176 4.37 -4.25 14.52
N MET A 177 4.66 -4.81 15.67
CA MET A 177 4.01 -4.47 16.95
C MET A 177 4.98 -3.77 17.91
N ARG A 178 6.26 -3.64 17.56
CA ARG A 178 7.33 -3.12 18.43
C ARG A 178 7.86 -1.79 17.94
N GLY A 179 8.41 -1.00 18.86
CA GLY A 179 9.06 0.28 18.54
C GLY A 179 8.16 1.20 17.74
N GLU A 180 8.68 1.65 16.63
CA GLU A 180 7.98 2.52 15.68
C GLU A 180 6.93 1.79 14.80
N GLY A 181 6.65 0.50 15.04
CA GLY A 181 5.51 -0.21 14.45
C GLY A 181 4.18 0.31 14.96
N GLY A 182 3.10 -0.43 14.73
CA GLY A 182 1.78 -0.12 15.26
C GLY A 182 0.69 -0.14 14.20
N ALA A 183 -0.55 0.08 14.61
CA ALA A 183 -1.71 0.10 13.71
C ALA A 183 -1.65 1.31 12.78
N MET A 184 -1.20 2.47 13.28
CA MET A 184 -1.11 3.70 12.49
C MET A 184 -0.20 3.54 11.28
N LYS A 185 1.02 3.03 11.46
CA LYS A 185 1.98 2.84 10.36
C LYS A 185 1.66 1.62 9.49
N ASP A 186 1.15 0.52 10.07
CA ASP A 186 0.88 -0.70 9.32
C ASP A 186 -0.42 -0.63 8.52
N MET A 187 -1.51 -0.16 9.13
CA MET A 187 -2.86 -0.14 8.54
C MET A 187 -3.33 1.28 8.22
N GLY A 188 -3.05 2.24 9.10
CA GLY A 188 -3.38 3.65 8.90
C GLY A 188 -2.75 4.23 7.64
N SER A 189 -1.53 3.78 7.29
CA SER A 189 -0.87 4.16 6.05
C SER A 189 -1.70 3.81 4.81
N HIS A 190 -2.42 2.68 4.78
CA HIS A 190 -3.27 2.30 3.65
C HIS A 190 -4.50 3.20 3.48
N ILE A 191 -5.20 3.54 4.58
CA ILE A 191 -6.38 4.42 4.49
C ILE A 191 -5.99 5.86 4.18
N LEU A 192 -4.88 6.34 4.73
CA LEU A 192 -4.33 7.67 4.40
C LEU A 192 -3.87 7.72 2.94
N ASP A 193 -3.24 6.65 2.46
CA ASP A 193 -2.86 6.51 1.06
C ASP A 193 -4.06 6.60 0.13
N LEU A 194 -5.13 5.84 0.39
CA LEU A 194 -6.33 5.88 -0.43
C LEU A 194 -7.03 7.25 -0.38
N CYS A 195 -7.14 7.86 0.82
CA CYS A 195 -7.73 9.20 0.93
C CYS A 195 -6.92 10.23 0.17
N THR A 196 -5.59 10.27 0.35
CA THR A 196 -4.75 11.24 -0.37
C THR A 196 -4.71 11.00 -1.88
N TYR A 197 -4.78 9.76 -2.32
CA TYR A 197 -4.87 9.38 -3.73
C TYR A 197 -6.19 9.85 -4.37
N LEU A 198 -7.31 9.68 -3.67
CA LEU A 198 -8.64 9.99 -4.21
C LEU A 198 -9.02 11.47 -4.11
N ILE A 199 -8.76 12.12 -2.98
CA ILE A 199 -9.27 13.46 -2.67
C ILE A 199 -8.18 14.48 -2.28
N GLY A 200 -6.90 14.09 -2.34
CA GLY A 200 -5.78 14.99 -2.04
C GLY A 200 -5.41 15.03 -0.55
N TYR A 201 -4.42 15.85 -0.23
CA TYR A 201 -3.86 15.96 1.11
C TYR A 201 -4.69 16.89 1.99
N PRO A 202 -4.87 16.56 3.30
CA PRO A 202 -5.54 17.44 4.24
C PRO A 202 -4.69 18.68 4.54
N ALA A 203 -5.36 19.78 4.96
CA ALA A 203 -4.70 21.00 5.43
C ALA A 203 -4.19 20.84 6.88
N ARG A 204 -4.96 20.15 7.71
CA ARG A 204 -4.61 19.85 9.12
C ARG A 204 -5.30 18.58 9.62
N GLY A 205 -4.78 18.02 10.69
CA GLY A 205 -5.36 16.83 11.31
C GLY A 205 -5.02 16.69 12.78
N ILE A 206 -5.79 15.85 13.44
CA ILE A 206 -5.56 15.43 14.82
C ILE A 206 -5.75 13.92 14.92
N CYS A 207 -4.94 13.28 15.75
CA CYS A 207 -4.95 11.83 15.97
C CYS A 207 -5.00 11.53 17.48
N LYS A 208 -5.57 10.39 17.81
CA LYS A 208 -5.44 9.75 19.12
C LYS A 208 -5.12 8.29 18.96
N THR A 209 -4.00 7.86 19.53
CA THR A 209 -3.59 6.45 19.53
C THR A 209 -3.92 5.79 20.85
N ARG A 210 -4.04 4.47 20.82
CA ARG A 210 -4.24 3.62 21.99
C ARG A 210 -3.42 2.37 21.88
N ARG A 211 -2.88 1.92 23.01
CA ARG A 211 -2.30 0.61 23.22
C ARG A 211 -3.22 -0.21 24.13
N LEU A 212 -3.46 -1.47 23.81
CA LEU A 212 -4.34 -2.35 24.61
C LEU A 212 -3.58 -2.97 25.80
N TYR A 213 -2.32 -3.39 25.58
CA TYR A 213 -1.48 -4.04 26.57
C TYR A 213 -0.17 -3.29 26.75
N ASP A 214 0.29 -3.16 28.01
CA ASP A 214 1.55 -2.48 28.33
C ASP A 214 2.79 -3.32 27.99
N GLN A 215 2.59 -4.64 27.89
CA GLN A 215 3.68 -5.59 27.53
C GLN A 215 3.13 -6.78 26.76
N ARG A 216 4.00 -7.39 25.95
CA ARG A 216 3.69 -8.63 25.22
C ARG A 216 4.86 -9.60 25.25
N PRO A 217 4.59 -10.93 25.15
CA PRO A 217 5.64 -11.92 25.03
C PRO A 217 6.46 -11.71 23.74
N THR A 218 7.72 -12.11 23.78
CA THR A 218 8.65 -12.19 22.65
C THR A 218 9.27 -13.59 22.59
N ALA A 219 10.17 -13.82 21.63
CA ALA A 219 10.92 -15.08 21.58
C ALA A 219 11.81 -15.27 22.84
N ASP A 220 12.33 -14.16 23.40
CA ASP A 220 13.34 -14.14 24.44
C ASP A 220 12.82 -13.58 25.78
N GLY A 221 11.48 -13.59 25.99
CA GLY A 221 10.83 -13.08 27.19
C GLY A 221 9.61 -12.21 26.92
N ALA A 222 9.62 -10.94 27.38
CA ALA A 222 8.57 -9.96 27.12
C ALA A 222 9.14 -8.59 26.77
N THR A 223 8.33 -7.75 26.09
CA THR A 223 8.68 -6.39 25.74
C THR A 223 7.61 -5.40 26.13
N ARG A 224 8.02 -4.19 26.52
CA ARG A 224 7.18 -3.01 26.68
C ARG A 224 7.36 -1.99 25.54
N ASP A 225 8.35 -2.22 24.68
CA ASP A 225 8.57 -1.44 23.47
C ASP A 225 7.54 -1.86 22.40
N LEU A 226 6.34 -1.30 22.50
CA LEU A 226 5.19 -1.61 21.66
C LEU A 226 4.67 -0.34 20.98
N GLY A 227 4.29 -0.45 19.72
CA GLY A 227 3.52 0.55 19.00
C GLY A 227 2.04 0.58 19.42
N ASP A 228 1.27 1.42 18.76
CA ASP A 228 -0.17 1.52 18.96
C ASP A 228 -0.93 0.31 18.40
N ASP A 229 -2.05 -0.04 19.04
CA ASP A 229 -2.98 -1.07 18.57
C ASP A 229 -4.21 -0.46 17.86
N GLN A 230 -4.48 0.83 18.07
CA GLN A 230 -5.58 1.60 17.47
C GLN A 230 -5.18 3.05 17.28
N ALA A 231 -5.63 3.67 16.19
CA ALA A 231 -5.59 5.12 16.01
C ALA A 231 -6.92 5.63 15.44
N ILE A 232 -7.38 6.76 15.95
CA ILE A 232 -8.54 7.51 15.45
C ILE A 232 -8.05 8.88 15.03
N MET A 233 -8.46 9.33 13.84
CA MET A 233 -7.99 10.57 13.24
C MET A 233 -9.16 11.42 12.77
N MET A 234 -9.04 12.74 12.92
CA MET A 234 -9.87 13.72 12.23
C MET A 234 -8.97 14.55 11.30
N LEU A 235 -9.41 14.71 10.06
CA LEU A 235 -8.71 15.47 9.03
C LEU A 235 -9.60 16.59 8.51
N GLU A 236 -9.00 17.74 8.21
CA GLU A 236 -9.66 18.85 7.55
C GLU A 236 -8.97 19.13 6.23
N MET A 237 -9.75 19.11 5.14
CA MET A 237 -9.27 19.40 3.79
C MET A 237 -9.14 20.91 3.56
N PRO A 238 -8.37 21.38 2.56
CA PRO A 238 -8.23 22.80 2.25
C PRO A 238 -9.56 23.52 1.97
N ASN A 239 -10.58 22.82 1.48
CA ASN A 239 -11.92 23.34 1.25
C ASN A 239 -12.85 23.30 2.46
N GLY A 240 -12.34 22.87 3.64
CA GLY A 240 -13.10 22.75 4.89
C GLY A 240 -13.86 21.42 5.07
N ALA A 241 -13.79 20.49 4.11
CA ALA A 241 -14.37 19.16 4.27
C ALA A 241 -13.71 18.42 5.45
N LEU A 242 -14.53 17.73 6.25
CA LEU A 242 -14.05 16.98 7.40
C LEU A 242 -14.05 15.47 7.12
N GLY A 243 -13.01 14.81 7.57
CA GLY A 243 -12.88 13.36 7.51
C GLY A 243 -12.62 12.71 8.84
N THR A 244 -13.15 11.50 9.02
CA THR A 244 -12.87 10.64 10.18
C THR A 244 -12.25 9.34 9.72
N LEU A 245 -11.09 8.99 10.29
CA LEU A 245 -10.39 7.76 9.95
C LEU A 245 -10.12 6.93 11.19
N GLU A 246 -10.22 5.61 11.05
CA GLU A 246 -9.92 4.67 12.11
C GLU A 246 -9.06 3.53 11.60
N THR A 247 -8.05 3.16 12.38
CA THR A 247 -7.28 1.93 12.18
C THR A 247 -7.16 1.18 13.50
N SER A 248 -7.34 -0.15 13.46
CA SER A 248 -7.33 -0.97 14.67
C SER A 248 -6.86 -2.39 14.37
N LYS A 249 -5.97 -2.92 15.22
CA LYS A 249 -5.56 -4.33 15.26
C LYS A 249 -6.31 -5.13 16.33
N ILE A 250 -7.24 -4.47 17.03
CA ILE A 250 -7.98 -5.02 18.18
C ILE A 250 -9.50 -4.95 18.01
N ALA A 251 -9.99 -4.78 16.80
CA ALA A 251 -11.41 -4.71 16.48
C ALA A 251 -12.01 -6.12 16.40
N THR A 252 -12.38 -6.69 17.55
CA THR A 252 -12.95 -8.03 17.63
C THR A 252 -14.14 -8.20 16.70
N GLY A 253 -14.12 -9.28 15.90
CA GLY A 253 -15.17 -9.61 14.93
C GLY A 253 -14.83 -9.18 13.51
N THR A 254 -13.72 -8.47 13.28
CA THR A 254 -13.23 -8.10 11.94
C THR A 254 -12.10 -9.01 11.48
N VAL A 255 -11.90 -9.10 10.17
CA VAL A 255 -10.82 -9.89 9.55
C VAL A 255 -9.86 -8.97 8.79
N ASP A 256 -10.31 -8.38 7.68
CA ASP A 256 -9.52 -7.50 6.81
C ASP A 256 -10.43 -6.36 6.31
N GLU A 257 -11.04 -5.64 7.25
CA GLU A 257 -12.10 -4.68 6.96
C GLU A 257 -11.53 -3.29 6.66
N LEU A 258 -11.14 -3.07 5.39
CA LEU A 258 -10.91 -1.76 4.86
C LEU A 258 -12.18 -1.24 4.19
N TYR A 259 -12.67 -0.10 4.66
CA TYR A 259 -13.86 0.57 4.13
C TYR A 259 -13.58 2.05 3.92
N LEU A 260 -14.11 2.58 2.83
CA LEU A 260 -13.98 3.99 2.45
C LEU A 260 -15.35 4.53 2.01
N GLU A 261 -15.70 5.74 2.46
CA GLU A 261 -16.85 6.50 1.99
C GLU A 261 -16.46 7.97 1.77
N ILE A 262 -16.83 8.52 0.61
CA ILE A 262 -16.59 9.92 0.22
C ILE A 262 -17.91 10.51 -0.23
N ARG A 263 -18.30 11.63 0.37
CA ARG A 263 -19.55 12.34 0.07
C ARG A 263 -19.24 13.72 -0.48
N GLY A 264 -19.88 14.05 -1.58
CA GLY A 264 -19.76 15.34 -2.23
C GLY A 264 -21.10 16.01 -2.47
N THR A 265 -21.07 17.21 -3.01
CA THR A 265 -22.26 18.05 -3.25
C THR A 265 -23.21 17.47 -4.28
N ARG A 266 -22.72 16.61 -5.18
CA ARG A 266 -23.49 16.02 -6.29
C ARG A 266 -23.65 14.50 -6.23
N GLY A 267 -22.85 13.82 -5.41
CA GLY A 267 -22.88 12.37 -5.29
C GLY A 267 -22.03 11.86 -4.15
N ALA A 268 -22.01 10.55 -3.97
CA ALA A 268 -21.19 9.87 -2.99
C ALA A 268 -20.64 8.55 -3.53
N LEU A 269 -19.55 8.10 -2.97
CA LEU A 269 -18.89 6.84 -3.28
C LEU A 269 -18.66 6.07 -1.99
N ARG A 270 -18.76 4.74 -2.05
CA ARG A 270 -18.28 3.86 -0.97
C ARG A 270 -17.73 2.55 -1.52
N TRP A 271 -16.74 2.02 -0.85
CA TRP A 271 -16.09 0.78 -1.22
C TRP A 271 -15.64 -0.01 0.01
N SER A 272 -15.65 -1.34 -0.12
CA SER A 272 -15.19 -2.27 0.92
C SER A 272 -14.22 -3.29 0.33
N LEU A 273 -13.08 -3.51 1.00
CA LEU A 273 -12.13 -4.56 0.64
C LEU A 273 -12.73 -5.97 0.78
N MET A 274 -13.72 -6.15 1.66
CA MET A 274 -14.43 -7.43 1.80
C MET A 274 -15.36 -7.73 0.63
N GLU A 275 -15.67 -6.72 -0.21
CA GLU A 275 -16.41 -6.84 -1.47
C GLU A 275 -15.69 -6.05 -2.60
N PRO A 276 -14.43 -6.38 -2.92
CA PRO A 276 -13.54 -5.52 -3.72
C PRO A 276 -13.99 -5.33 -5.17
N HIS A 277 -14.94 -6.16 -5.62
CA HIS A 277 -15.44 -6.19 -7.00
C HIS A 277 -16.46 -5.10 -7.31
N TYR A 278 -16.94 -4.38 -6.30
CA TYR A 278 -18.01 -3.44 -6.45
C TYR A 278 -17.64 -2.07 -5.89
N LEU A 279 -17.96 -1.03 -6.67
CA LEU A 279 -18.01 0.34 -6.20
C LEU A 279 -19.47 0.74 -6.08
N GLU A 280 -19.89 1.31 -4.95
CA GLU A 280 -21.21 1.89 -4.82
C GLU A 280 -21.14 3.39 -5.08
N TYR A 281 -22.01 3.86 -5.96
CA TYR A 281 -22.12 5.26 -6.36
C TYR A 281 -23.55 5.75 -6.12
N TYR A 282 -23.69 6.91 -5.50
CA TYR A 282 -24.95 7.62 -5.33
C TYR A 282 -24.93 8.88 -6.17
N ASP A 283 -25.87 9.00 -7.13
CA ASP A 283 -26.05 10.21 -7.92
C ASP A 283 -27.20 11.06 -7.34
N ARG A 284 -26.84 12.16 -6.67
CA ARG A 284 -27.81 13.10 -6.11
C ARG A 284 -28.60 13.84 -7.19
N THR A 285 -28.06 13.93 -8.41
CA THR A 285 -28.69 14.65 -9.54
C THR A 285 -29.69 13.78 -10.29
N ALA A 286 -29.72 12.46 -10.04
CA ALA A 286 -30.67 11.55 -10.66
C ALA A 286 -32.12 11.92 -10.28
N GLN A 287 -33.04 11.63 -11.17
CA GLN A 287 -34.48 11.87 -10.99
C GLN A 287 -34.99 11.09 -9.77
N ASN A 288 -35.75 11.77 -8.89
CA ASN A 288 -36.28 11.18 -7.65
C ASN A 288 -37.83 11.02 -7.67
N THR A 289 -38.47 11.20 -8.82
CA THR A 289 -39.92 11.04 -8.99
C THR A 289 -40.18 10.14 -10.19
N PRO A 290 -41.34 9.38 -10.22
CA PRO A 290 -42.23 9.12 -9.06
C PRO A 290 -41.58 8.19 -8.04
N ILE A 291 -41.91 8.31 -6.77
CA ILE A 291 -41.51 7.38 -5.68
C ILE A 291 -40.02 7.05 -5.69
N GLY A 292 -39.16 8.11 -5.55
CA GLY A 292 -37.69 7.96 -5.53
C GLY A 292 -37.00 7.90 -6.90
N GLY A 293 -37.76 7.61 -7.97
CA GLY A 293 -37.23 7.56 -9.35
C GLY A 293 -36.06 6.58 -9.50
N LEU A 294 -34.92 7.08 -10.02
CA LEU A 294 -33.68 6.32 -10.14
C LEU A 294 -32.63 6.74 -9.10
N ARG A 295 -33.01 7.60 -8.12
CA ARG A 295 -32.10 8.07 -7.10
C ARG A 295 -31.92 7.01 -6.02
N GLY A 296 -30.72 6.48 -5.93
CA GLY A 296 -30.35 5.44 -4.97
C GLY A 296 -28.88 5.07 -5.11
N TRP A 297 -28.41 4.16 -4.30
CA TRP A 297 -27.09 3.59 -4.46
C TRP A 297 -27.06 2.63 -5.64
N THR A 298 -26.23 2.94 -6.63
CA THR A 298 -25.94 2.05 -7.76
C THR A 298 -24.68 1.27 -7.45
N ARG A 299 -24.76 -0.05 -7.56
CA ARG A 299 -23.62 -0.94 -7.38
C ARG A 299 -22.95 -1.19 -8.72
N ILE A 300 -21.82 -0.58 -8.95
CA ILE A 300 -21.02 -0.69 -10.17
C ILE A 300 -20.14 -1.93 -10.05
N GLN A 301 -20.31 -2.88 -10.97
CA GLN A 301 -19.48 -4.06 -11.05
C GLN A 301 -18.16 -3.73 -11.74
N THR A 302 -17.05 -3.97 -11.05
CA THR A 302 -15.69 -3.69 -11.55
C THR A 302 -14.82 -4.94 -11.64
N VAL A 303 -15.42 -6.13 -11.46
CA VAL A 303 -14.70 -7.40 -11.53
C VAL A 303 -13.99 -7.56 -12.88
N GLY A 304 -12.72 -7.91 -12.85
CA GLY A 304 -11.93 -8.14 -14.06
C GLY A 304 -11.46 -6.90 -14.83
N HIS A 305 -11.94 -5.70 -14.52
CA HIS A 305 -11.56 -4.45 -15.19
C HIS A 305 -10.19 -3.91 -14.74
N PHE A 306 -9.22 -4.79 -14.58
CA PHE A 306 -7.85 -4.40 -14.34
C PHE A 306 -7.23 -3.78 -15.60
N ASP A 307 -6.43 -2.73 -15.40
CA ASP A 307 -5.77 -2.04 -16.50
C ASP A 307 -4.75 -2.94 -17.20
N CYS A 308 -4.88 -3.07 -18.51
CA CYS A 308 -4.02 -3.88 -19.36
C CYS A 308 -3.86 -3.22 -20.73
N PRO A 309 -2.94 -2.25 -20.87
CA PRO A 309 -2.82 -1.44 -22.09
C PRO A 309 -2.47 -2.24 -23.35
N ASN A 310 -1.89 -3.45 -23.22
CA ASN A 310 -1.46 -4.29 -24.34
C ASN A 310 -2.45 -5.43 -24.67
N GLY A 311 -3.66 -5.39 -24.15
CA GLY A 311 -4.68 -6.42 -24.41
C GLY A 311 -5.46 -6.79 -23.16
N ASP A 312 -6.41 -7.71 -23.29
CA ASP A 312 -7.26 -8.13 -22.19
C ASP A 312 -6.50 -9.02 -21.20
N PRO A 313 -6.59 -8.76 -19.89
CA PRO A 313 -6.05 -9.68 -18.90
C PRO A 313 -6.82 -11.00 -18.92
N ILE A 314 -6.16 -12.09 -18.58
CA ILE A 314 -6.84 -13.37 -18.36
C ILE A 314 -7.73 -13.27 -17.13
N LEU A 315 -8.81 -14.06 -17.08
CA LEU A 315 -9.73 -14.17 -15.96
C LEU A 315 -10.53 -12.87 -15.67
N VAL A 316 -10.93 -12.17 -16.72
CA VAL A 316 -11.70 -10.91 -16.64
C VAL A 316 -13.04 -11.01 -15.90
N ASN A 317 -13.64 -12.19 -15.84
CA ASN A 317 -14.94 -12.42 -15.19
C ASN A 317 -14.84 -13.19 -13.87
N ASN A 318 -13.63 -13.29 -13.29
CA ASN A 318 -13.42 -14.05 -12.07
C ASN A 318 -13.25 -13.13 -10.86
N ALA A 319 -13.80 -13.56 -9.72
CA ALA A 319 -13.59 -12.90 -8.45
C ALA A 319 -12.10 -12.85 -8.10
N VAL A 320 -11.66 -11.74 -7.52
CA VAL A 320 -10.25 -11.48 -7.20
C VAL A 320 -10.05 -11.48 -5.68
N GLY A 321 -8.83 -11.80 -5.28
CA GLY A 321 -8.39 -11.76 -3.89
C GLY A 321 -7.31 -10.70 -3.65
N PHE A 322 -6.75 -10.73 -2.45
CA PHE A 322 -5.68 -9.84 -1.97
C PHE A 322 -4.48 -9.78 -2.93
N GLU A 323 -4.06 -10.92 -3.46
CA GLU A 323 -2.87 -11.04 -4.32
C GLU A 323 -3.03 -10.27 -5.63
N ARG A 324 -4.25 -10.17 -6.16
CA ARG A 324 -4.49 -9.56 -7.46
C ARG A 324 -4.17 -8.06 -7.48
N GLY A 325 -4.43 -7.35 -6.38
CA GLY A 325 -4.03 -5.95 -6.22
C GLY A 325 -2.50 -5.78 -6.26
N HIS A 326 -1.76 -6.71 -5.65
CA HIS A 326 -0.29 -6.70 -5.69
C HIS A 326 0.25 -6.99 -7.09
N ILE A 327 -0.32 -7.98 -7.80
CA ILE A 327 0.06 -8.30 -9.18
C ILE A 327 -0.14 -7.08 -10.09
N GLN A 328 -1.29 -6.38 -9.97
CA GLN A 328 -1.56 -5.18 -10.77
C GLN A 328 -0.59 -4.05 -10.42
N SER A 329 -0.37 -3.77 -9.13
CA SER A 329 0.53 -2.71 -8.69
C SER A 329 1.97 -2.94 -9.18
N TYR A 330 2.42 -4.19 -9.15
CA TYR A 330 3.72 -4.55 -9.71
C TYR A 330 3.77 -4.43 -11.23
N TYR A 331 2.72 -4.87 -11.92
CA TYR A 331 2.60 -4.72 -13.37
C TYR A 331 2.67 -3.24 -13.78
N ASP A 332 1.93 -2.37 -13.12
CA ASP A 332 1.97 -0.93 -13.34
C ASP A 332 3.38 -0.35 -13.18
N PHE A 333 4.11 -0.79 -12.15
CA PHE A 333 5.50 -0.38 -11.96
C PHE A 333 6.41 -0.83 -13.11
N LEU A 334 6.30 -2.09 -13.53
CA LEU A 334 7.10 -2.61 -14.64
C LEU A 334 6.75 -1.93 -15.97
N GLN A 335 5.49 -1.53 -16.16
CA GLN A 335 5.09 -0.69 -17.30
C GLN A 335 5.74 0.70 -17.22
N CYS A 336 5.78 1.34 -16.04
CA CYS A 336 6.48 2.61 -15.85
C CYS A 336 7.97 2.50 -16.26
N ILE A 337 8.63 1.40 -15.88
CA ILE A 337 10.02 1.13 -16.30
C ILE A 337 10.11 0.92 -17.82
N ALA A 338 9.17 0.18 -18.42
CA ALA A 338 9.16 -0.09 -19.85
C ALA A 338 8.95 1.19 -20.68
N GLU A 339 8.11 2.08 -20.20
CA GLU A 339 7.74 3.35 -20.81
C GLU A 339 8.66 4.52 -20.43
N ASN A 340 9.66 4.27 -19.58
CA ASN A 340 10.63 5.28 -19.10
C ASN A 340 9.95 6.48 -18.43
N ARG A 341 9.01 6.24 -17.54
CA ARG A 341 8.29 7.23 -16.75
C ARG A 341 8.21 6.87 -15.25
N PRO A 342 8.07 7.87 -14.37
CA PRO A 342 7.91 7.61 -12.93
C PRO A 342 6.58 6.90 -12.62
N SER A 343 6.55 6.20 -11.49
CA SER A 343 5.34 5.65 -10.91
C SER A 343 4.52 6.72 -10.17
N GLU A 344 3.19 6.61 -10.18
CA GLU A 344 2.31 7.46 -9.35
C GLU A 344 2.50 7.24 -7.84
N CYS A 345 3.08 6.10 -7.46
CA CYS A 345 3.40 5.75 -6.08
C CYS A 345 4.92 5.61 -5.89
N ASP A 346 5.66 6.62 -6.33
CA ASP A 346 7.10 6.68 -6.19
C ASP A 346 7.54 7.04 -4.75
N ALA A 347 8.84 7.08 -4.53
CA ALA A 347 9.40 7.43 -3.22
C ALA A 347 9.02 8.86 -2.77
N ALA A 348 8.84 9.81 -3.69
CA ALA A 348 8.47 11.18 -3.34
C ALA A 348 7.02 11.24 -2.84
N ALA A 349 6.09 10.59 -3.53
CA ALA A 349 4.69 10.49 -3.11
C ALA A 349 4.57 9.77 -1.75
N ALA A 350 5.29 8.65 -1.59
CA ALA A 350 5.26 7.89 -0.35
C ALA A 350 5.95 8.62 0.83
N ALA A 351 6.99 9.42 0.58
CA ALA A 351 7.61 10.25 1.61
C ALA A 351 6.66 11.35 2.11
N ARG A 352 5.89 11.99 1.22
CA ARG A 352 4.84 12.94 1.62
C ARG A 352 3.80 12.27 2.52
N LEU A 353 3.40 11.04 2.18
CA LEU A 353 2.48 10.26 3.02
C LEU A 353 3.10 9.94 4.38
N GLN A 354 4.38 9.57 4.43
CA GLN A 354 5.08 9.31 5.70
C GLN A 354 5.13 10.57 6.56
N CYS A 355 5.38 11.75 5.97
CA CYS A 355 5.31 13.02 6.70
C CYS A 355 3.92 13.27 7.31
N LEU A 356 2.85 12.98 6.56
CA LEU A 356 1.47 13.08 7.08
C LEU A 356 1.24 12.15 8.28
N ILE A 357 1.71 10.90 8.20
CA ILE A 357 1.61 9.92 9.30
C ILE A 357 2.32 10.42 10.54
N ASP A 358 3.56 10.89 10.41
CA ASP A 358 4.38 11.34 11.55
C ASP A 358 3.79 12.60 12.20
N ARG A 359 3.27 13.56 11.40
CA ARG A 359 2.54 14.74 11.92
C ARG A 359 1.27 14.36 12.67
N LEU A 360 0.53 13.36 12.23
CA LEU A 360 -0.62 12.84 12.96
C LEU A 360 -0.21 12.18 14.29
N LEU A 361 0.91 11.47 14.34
CA LEU A 361 1.48 10.95 15.58
C LEU A 361 2.00 12.08 16.49
N ASP A 362 2.53 13.18 15.94
CA ASP A 362 2.87 14.39 16.70
C ASP A 362 1.62 15.04 17.32
N SER A 363 0.49 15.02 16.61
CA SER A 363 -0.77 15.54 17.15
C SER A 363 -1.26 14.72 18.34
N ASP A 364 -1.06 13.40 18.34
CA ASP A 364 -1.38 12.54 19.49
C ASP A 364 -0.52 12.89 20.72
N ARG A 365 0.78 13.13 20.48
CA ARG A 365 1.72 13.52 21.55
C ARG A 365 1.43 14.91 22.12
N SER A 366 1.09 15.87 21.28
CA SER A 366 0.83 17.26 21.70
C SER A 366 -0.60 17.51 22.13
N GLY A 367 -1.55 16.66 21.76
CA GLY A 367 -2.98 16.87 21.98
C GLY A 367 -3.58 18.01 21.14
N THR A 368 -2.88 18.47 20.07
CA THR A 368 -3.28 19.61 19.25
C THR A 368 -3.34 19.28 17.76
N TRP A 369 -4.17 20.03 17.03
CA TRP A 369 -4.19 19.96 15.57
C TRP A 369 -2.84 20.33 14.98
N GLN A 370 -2.38 19.56 14.01
CA GLN A 370 -1.16 19.81 13.27
C GLN A 370 -1.49 20.22 11.83
N SER A 371 -0.72 21.17 11.26
CA SER A 371 -0.73 21.47 9.83
C SER A 371 -0.01 20.35 9.06
N MET A 372 -0.52 19.99 7.88
CA MET A 372 -0.03 18.86 7.09
C MET A 372 0.79 19.31 5.86
#